data_a96a5aee7c258e359caae6df06d96e25
#
_entry.id   a96a5aee7c258e359caae6df06d96e25
#
_cell.length_a   1.000
_cell.length_b   1.000
_cell.length_c   1.000
_cell.angle_alpha   90.00
_cell.angle_beta   90.00
_cell.angle_gamma   90.00
#
_symmetry.space_group_name_H-M   'P 1'
#
loop_
_entity.id
_entity.type
_entity.pdbx_description
1 polymer ?
#
loop_
_entity_poly.entity_id
_entity_poly.type
_entity_poly.pdbx_seq_one_letter_code
_entity_poly.pdbx_strand_id
1 'polypeptide(L)'
;YKELIARSIRDAKVYSLVKSGSIGAEEVRKINPIGIILTGGPNSVYGESAQDFDAEILSLGVPVLGICYGMQLMCHTLKGKVVSCKTSEFGVTKANLDVKAEIFDGVSANTKVLMSHSDRVETVPEGFKVIGHTAKCPICAFENPEKKLYGVQFHPEVELSVEGQKVLQNFLFKICKAN
;
A
#
# COMPACT_ATOMS: atom_id res chain seq x y z
N TYR A 1 -7.52 7.49 8.04
CA TYR A 1 -7.99 6.39 7.15
C TYR A 1 -7.75 4.98 7.68
N LYS A 2 -6.90 4.80 8.69
CA LYS A 2 -6.62 3.46 9.25
C LYS A 2 -7.87 2.76 9.77
N GLU A 3 -8.77 3.50 10.40
CA GLU A 3 -10.02 2.94 10.92
C GLU A 3 -10.95 2.51 9.78
N LEU A 4 -10.95 3.24 8.68
CA LEU A 4 -11.74 2.89 7.50
C LEU A 4 -11.20 1.62 6.84
N ILE A 5 -9.87 1.47 6.81
CA ILE A 5 -9.22 0.25 6.30
C ILE A 5 -9.60 -0.94 7.18
N ALA A 6 -9.50 -0.80 8.50
CA ALA A 6 -9.85 -1.87 9.44
C ALA A 6 -11.32 -2.27 9.28
N ARG A 7 -12.22 -1.29 9.10
CA ARG A 7 -13.64 -1.55 8.86
C ARG A 7 -13.85 -2.32 7.57
N SER A 8 -13.20 -1.91 6.48
CA SER A 8 -13.31 -2.59 5.19
C SER A 8 -12.88 -4.05 5.27
N ILE A 9 -11.84 -4.33 6.02
CA ILE A 9 -11.34 -5.70 6.24
C ILE A 9 -12.38 -6.51 7.03
N ARG A 10 -12.95 -5.94 8.09
CA ARG A 10 -13.98 -6.60 8.91
C ARG A 10 -15.28 -6.81 8.12
N ASP A 11 -15.65 -5.88 7.24
CA ASP A 11 -16.80 -6.02 6.37
C ASP A 11 -16.62 -7.19 5.39
N ALA A 12 -15.38 -7.51 5.03
CA ALA A 12 -15.04 -8.68 4.23
C ALA A 12 -14.98 -9.97 5.07
N LYS A 13 -15.38 -9.92 6.35
CA LYS A 13 -15.38 -11.05 7.29
C LYS A 13 -13.98 -11.53 7.66
N VAL A 14 -13.01 -10.65 7.63
CA VAL A 14 -11.63 -10.94 8.04
C VAL A 14 -11.32 -10.17 9.32
N TYR A 15 -10.76 -10.86 10.30
CA TYR A 15 -10.35 -10.23 11.55
C TYR A 15 -9.21 -9.23 11.31
N SER A 16 -9.30 -8.06 11.92
CA SER A 16 -8.25 -7.06 11.80
C SER A 16 -7.88 -6.45 13.14
N LEU A 17 -6.60 -6.15 13.31
CA LEU A 17 -6.03 -5.57 14.51
C LEU A 17 -5.22 -4.33 14.11
N VAL A 18 -5.52 -3.20 14.74
CA VAL A 18 -4.82 -1.94 14.47
C VAL A 18 -3.70 -1.76 15.50
N LYS A 19 -2.49 -1.52 15.02
CA LYS A 19 -1.30 -1.32 15.85
C LYS A 19 -0.57 -0.04 15.46
N SER A 20 0.23 0.48 16.39
CA SER A 20 1.11 1.61 16.12
C SER A 20 2.17 1.25 15.07
N GLY A 21 2.55 2.22 14.24
CA GLY A 21 3.64 2.05 13.27
C GLY A 21 5.01 1.80 13.91
N SER A 22 5.14 1.99 15.21
CA SER A 22 6.38 1.70 15.95
C SER A 22 6.45 0.27 16.49
N ILE A 23 5.47 -0.58 16.16
CA ILE A 23 5.49 -2.00 16.56
C ILE A 23 6.74 -2.69 16.00
N GLY A 24 7.38 -3.53 16.81
CA GLY A 24 8.57 -4.28 16.38
C GLY A 24 8.22 -5.60 15.70
N ALA A 25 9.15 -6.12 14.91
CA ALA A 25 8.98 -7.38 14.18
C ALA A 25 8.71 -8.56 15.13
N GLU A 26 9.33 -8.57 16.32
CA GLU A 26 9.08 -9.62 17.30
C GLU A 26 7.62 -9.66 17.75
N GLU A 27 7.02 -8.50 17.99
CA GLU A 27 5.62 -8.43 18.39
C GLU A 27 4.71 -8.86 17.23
N VAL A 28 5.06 -8.51 16.00
CA VAL A 28 4.32 -8.94 14.80
C VAL A 28 4.39 -10.48 14.67
N ARG A 29 5.57 -11.08 14.91
CA ARG A 29 5.71 -12.54 14.89
C ARG A 29 4.81 -13.21 15.91
N LYS A 30 4.69 -12.64 17.10
CA LYS A 30 3.82 -13.18 18.17
C LYS A 30 2.35 -13.12 17.79
N ILE A 31 1.93 -12.07 17.11
CA ILE A 31 0.56 -11.92 16.59
C ILE A 31 0.31 -12.94 15.48
N ASN A 32 1.34 -13.26 14.70
CA ASN A 32 1.28 -14.21 13.59
C ASN A 32 0.19 -13.86 12.57
N PRO A 33 0.21 -12.65 11.99
CA PRO A 33 -0.82 -12.26 11.04
C PRO A 33 -0.66 -12.95 9.70
N ILE A 34 -1.75 -13.07 8.94
CA ILE A 34 -1.72 -13.59 7.58
C ILE A 34 -1.38 -12.49 6.55
N GLY A 35 -1.48 -11.24 6.95
CA GLY A 35 -1.14 -10.10 6.12
C GLY A 35 -0.96 -8.85 6.95
N ILE A 36 -0.26 -7.87 6.39
CA ILE A 36 0.02 -6.60 7.04
C ILE A 36 -0.34 -5.47 6.08
N ILE A 37 -1.02 -4.45 6.57
CA ILE A 37 -1.28 -3.24 5.81
C ILE A 37 -0.56 -2.08 6.49
N LEU A 38 0.36 -1.45 5.75
CA LEU A 38 1.03 -0.24 6.20
C LEU A 38 0.24 0.94 5.67
N THR A 39 -0.29 1.72 6.59
CA THR A 39 -0.97 2.95 6.24
C THR A 39 -0.35 4.06 7.05
N GLY A 40 -0.54 5.31 6.66
CA GLY A 40 0.28 6.25 7.28
C GLY A 40 -0.33 7.52 7.75
N GLY A 41 0.51 8.33 8.31
CA GLY A 41 0.23 9.68 8.70
C GLY A 41 0.49 10.66 7.56
N PRO A 42 0.32 11.94 7.83
CA PRO A 42 0.47 13.00 6.84
C PRO A 42 1.92 13.37 6.52
N ASN A 43 2.89 12.78 7.19
CA ASN A 43 4.28 13.20 7.13
C ASN A 43 5.08 12.50 6.06
N SER A 44 6.17 13.11 5.65
CA SER A 44 7.13 12.55 4.72
C SER A 44 7.90 11.39 5.33
N VAL A 45 8.38 10.46 4.49
CA VAL A 45 9.29 9.38 4.92
C VAL A 45 10.62 9.91 5.46
N TYR A 46 10.90 11.18 5.22
CA TYR A 46 12.09 11.85 5.77
C TYR A 46 11.82 12.50 7.13
N GLY A 47 10.60 12.38 7.67
CA GLY A 47 10.26 12.88 8.99
C GLY A 47 10.69 11.94 10.11
N GLU A 48 10.69 12.43 11.34
CA GLU A 48 11.13 11.67 12.51
C GLU A 48 10.34 10.37 12.72
N SER A 49 9.03 10.40 12.47
CA SER A 49 8.17 9.24 12.68
C SER A 49 8.48 8.06 11.76
N ALA A 50 9.10 8.30 10.60
CA ALA A 50 9.52 7.24 9.68
C ALA A 50 10.66 6.40 10.23
N GLN A 51 11.46 6.97 11.13
CA GLN A 51 12.61 6.28 11.73
C GLN A 51 12.18 5.20 12.73
N ASP A 52 10.93 5.24 13.22
CA ASP A 52 10.45 4.27 14.19
C ASP A 52 9.97 2.97 13.53
N PHE A 53 9.87 2.93 12.21
CA PHE A 53 9.43 1.73 11.50
C PHE A 53 10.52 0.66 11.50
N ASP A 54 10.16 -0.53 11.95
CA ASP A 54 11.07 -1.69 11.96
C ASP A 54 11.11 -2.34 10.59
N ALA A 55 12.20 -2.14 9.86
CA ALA A 55 12.40 -2.66 8.50
C ALA A 55 12.29 -4.18 8.42
N GLU A 56 12.56 -4.90 9.52
CA GLU A 56 12.50 -6.35 9.55
C GLU A 56 11.09 -6.89 9.30
N ILE A 57 10.06 -6.06 9.53
CA ILE A 57 8.67 -6.41 9.23
C ILE A 57 8.51 -6.79 7.76
N LEU A 58 9.25 -6.13 6.86
CA LEU A 58 9.20 -6.42 5.43
C LEU A 58 9.90 -7.73 5.04
N SER A 59 10.63 -8.34 5.97
CA SER A 59 11.38 -9.57 5.75
C SER A 59 10.79 -10.80 6.44
N LEU A 60 9.61 -10.66 7.05
CA LEU A 60 8.97 -11.75 7.79
C LEU A 60 8.35 -12.82 6.88
N GLY A 61 8.23 -12.57 5.59
CA GLY A 61 7.55 -13.48 4.68
C GLY A 61 6.02 -13.36 4.72
N VAL A 62 5.49 -12.44 5.51
CA VAL A 62 4.08 -12.14 5.58
C VAL A 62 3.74 -11.12 4.48
N PRO A 63 2.66 -11.33 3.70
CA PRO A 63 2.28 -10.36 2.68
C PRO A 63 2.04 -8.97 3.26
N VAL A 64 2.58 -7.95 2.60
CA VAL A 64 2.46 -6.55 3.04
C VAL A 64 1.89 -5.70 1.91
N LEU A 65 0.88 -4.91 2.21
CA LEU A 65 0.34 -3.88 1.31
C LEU A 65 0.59 -2.50 1.93
N GLY A 66 1.37 -1.67 1.23
CA GLY A 66 1.56 -0.27 1.62
C GLY A 66 0.55 0.61 0.90
N ILE A 67 -0.15 1.45 1.65
CA ILE A 67 -1.16 2.37 1.11
C ILE A 67 -0.71 3.81 1.35
N CYS A 68 -0.60 4.59 0.28
CA CYS A 68 -0.22 6.00 0.30
C CYS A 68 1.14 6.19 1.00
N TYR A 69 1.17 6.77 2.19
CA TYR A 69 2.40 6.90 2.98
C TYR A 69 3.07 5.52 3.20
N GLY A 70 2.28 4.48 3.42
CA GLY A 70 2.81 3.12 3.62
C GLY A 70 3.57 2.59 2.41
N MET A 71 3.11 2.91 1.20
CA MET A 71 3.85 2.58 -0.02
C MET A 71 5.18 3.33 -0.08
N GLN A 72 5.19 4.62 0.24
CA GLN A 72 6.39 5.43 0.25
C GLN A 72 7.38 4.96 1.31
N LEU A 73 6.87 4.60 2.48
CA LEU A 73 7.69 4.06 3.58
C LEU A 73 8.37 2.75 3.18
N MET A 74 7.64 1.85 2.54
CA MET A 74 8.19 0.60 2.01
C MET A 74 9.28 0.89 0.98
N CYS A 75 9.02 1.78 0.04
CA CYS A 75 9.98 2.17 -0.99
C CYS A 75 11.26 2.74 -0.38
N HIS A 76 11.13 3.68 0.54
CA HIS A 76 12.26 4.32 1.21
C HIS A 76 13.08 3.31 2.03
N THR A 77 12.39 2.46 2.78
CA THR A 77 13.03 1.43 3.62
C THR A 77 13.86 0.45 2.79
N LEU A 78 13.36 0.09 1.60
CA LEU A 78 14.03 -0.84 0.70
C LEU A 78 14.96 -0.16 -0.30
N LYS A 79 15.28 1.12 -0.06
CA LYS A 79 16.27 1.91 -0.83
C LYS A 79 15.83 2.29 -2.23
N GLY A 80 14.53 2.35 -2.48
CA GLY A 80 13.99 3.05 -3.62
C GLY A 80 14.05 4.56 -3.36
N LYS A 81 13.51 5.36 -4.27
CA LYS A 81 13.59 6.81 -4.16
C LYS A 81 12.20 7.42 -4.06
N VAL A 82 11.99 8.23 -3.03
CA VAL A 82 10.77 9.02 -2.81
C VAL A 82 11.16 10.49 -2.93
N VAL A 83 10.40 11.25 -3.70
CA VAL A 83 10.67 12.68 -3.92
C VAL A 83 9.46 13.51 -3.55
N SER A 84 9.71 14.78 -3.19
CA SER A 84 8.66 15.74 -2.98
C SER A 84 8.19 16.28 -4.33
N CYS A 85 6.88 16.27 -4.57
CA CYS A 85 6.31 16.79 -5.81
C CYS A 85 6.16 18.30 -5.71
N LYS A 86 6.49 19.01 -6.81
CA LYS A 86 6.21 20.45 -6.92
C LYS A 86 4.72 20.72 -6.87
N THR A 87 3.93 19.80 -7.42
CA THR A 87 2.47 19.89 -7.44
C THR A 87 1.92 18.68 -6.71
N SER A 88 1.25 18.93 -5.60
CA SER A 88 0.55 17.88 -4.87
C SER A 88 -0.63 17.37 -5.67
N GLU A 89 -0.95 16.10 -5.52
CA GLU A 89 -2.09 15.47 -6.18
C GLU A 89 -3.15 15.15 -5.14
N PHE A 90 -4.26 15.89 -5.19
CA PHE A 90 -5.40 15.68 -4.31
C PHE A 90 -6.66 15.58 -5.15
N GLY A 91 -7.45 14.55 -4.89
CA GLY A 91 -8.73 14.35 -5.56
C GLY A 91 -8.77 13.08 -6.39
N VAL A 92 -9.86 12.94 -7.13
CA VAL A 92 -10.11 11.75 -7.95
C VAL A 92 -9.37 11.88 -9.28
N THR A 93 -8.65 10.85 -9.66
CA THR A 93 -7.95 10.79 -10.94
C THR A 93 -8.10 9.39 -11.54
N LYS A 94 -7.88 9.28 -12.83
CA LYS A 94 -7.91 7.99 -13.52
C LYS A 94 -6.53 7.34 -13.41
N ALA A 95 -6.51 6.11 -12.89
CA ALA A 95 -5.30 5.30 -12.82
C ALA A 95 -5.29 4.28 -13.93
N ASN A 96 -4.12 4.05 -14.52
CA ASN A 96 -3.88 2.99 -15.48
C ASN A 96 -3.18 1.86 -14.74
N LEU A 97 -3.83 0.71 -14.62
CA LEU A 97 -3.37 -0.42 -13.83
C LEU A 97 -3.04 -1.62 -14.72
N ASP A 98 -1.99 -2.35 -14.34
CA ASP A 98 -1.65 -3.63 -14.97
C ASP A 98 -2.55 -4.71 -14.35
N VAL A 99 -3.62 -5.06 -15.05
CA VAL A 99 -4.61 -6.02 -14.56
C VAL A 99 -4.12 -7.47 -14.58
N LYS A 100 -2.91 -7.72 -15.10
CA LYS A 100 -2.26 -9.02 -14.98
C LYS A 100 -1.69 -9.23 -13.59
N ALA A 101 -1.46 -8.15 -12.83
CA ALA A 101 -1.04 -8.25 -11.44
C ALA A 101 -2.18 -8.82 -10.60
N GLU A 102 -1.85 -9.78 -9.73
CA GLU A 102 -2.87 -10.47 -8.92
C GLU A 102 -3.68 -9.52 -8.04
N ILE A 103 -3.04 -8.47 -7.52
CA ILE A 103 -3.73 -7.49 -6.68
C ILE A 103 -4.78 -6.69 -7.47
N PHE A 104 -4.67 -6.63 -8.78
CA PHE A 104 -5.62 -5.92 -9.65
C PHE A 104 -6.50 -6.87 -10.48
N ASP A 105 -6.56 -8.14 -10.11
CA ASP A 105 -7.41 -9.10 -10.81
C ASP A 105 -8.88 -8.69 -10.71
N GLY A 106 -9.56 -8.66 -11.85
CA GLY A 106 -10.97 -8.25 -11.93
C GLY A 106 -11.20 -6.73 -11.84
N VAL A 107 -10.13 -5.95 -11.76
CA VAL A 107 -10.20 -4.48 -11.74
C VAL A 107 -10.08 -3.96 -13.17
N SER A 108 -10.74 -2.86 -13.49
CA SER A 108 -10.62 -2.22 -14.80
C SER A 108 -9.21 -1.65 -15.00
N ALA A 109 -8.66 -1.77 -16.21
CA ALA A 109 -7.33 -1.23 -16.53
C ALA A 109 -7.28 0.30 -16.35
N ASN A 110 -8.43 0.97 -16.50
CA ASN A 110 -8.58 2.40 -16.25
C ASN A 110 -9.69 2.58 -15.21
N THR A 111 -9.32 2.95 -14.00
CA THR A 111 -10.30 3.12 -12.92
C THR A 111 -10.06 4.43 -12.19
N LYS A 112 -11.12 4.97 -11.58
CA LYS A 112 -11.01 6.20 -10.79
C LYS A 112 -10.56 5.87 -9.39
N VAL A 113 -9.54 6.59 -8.91
CA VAL A 113 -8.97 6.41 -7.57
C VAL A 113 -8.81 7.76 -6.89
N LEU A 114 -8.85 7.75 -5.56
CA LEU A 114 -8.58 8.95 -4.78
C LEU A 114 -7.08 9.05 -4.50
N MET A 115 -6.50 10.16 -4.93
CA MET A 115 -5.12 10.51 -4.63
C MET A 115 -5.09 11.61 -3.57
N SER A 116 -4.18 11.50 -2.63
CA SER A 116 -3.99 12.50 -1.58
C SER A 116 -2.53 12.42 -1.12
N HIS A 117 -1.64 13.06 -1.90
CA HIS A 117 -0.21 13.01 -1.59
C HIS A 117 0.56 14.20 -2.15
N SER A 118 1.62 14.56 -1.44
CA SER A 118 2.59 15.58 -1.88
C SER A 118 3.91 14.94 -2.32
N ASP A 119 4.26 13.81 -1.73
CA ASP A 119 5.44 13.04 -2.10
C ASP A 119 5.04 11.88 -3.00
N ARG A 120 5.98 11.38 -3.79
CA ARG A 120 5.74 10.23 -4.66
C ARG A 120 6.98 9.37 -4.79
N VAL A 121 6.76 8.10 -5.13
CA VAL A 121 7.84 7.18 -5.49
C VAL A 121 8.36 7.59 -6.87
N GLU A 122 9.68 7.83 -6.96
CA GLU A 122 10.34 8.14 -8.23
C GLU A 122 11.04 6.90 -8.81
N THR A 123 11.64 6.10 -7.94
CA THR A 123 12.34 4.87 -8.35
C THR A 123 11.90 3.75 -7.44
N VAL A 124 11.44 2.64 -8.02
CA VAL A 124 11.06 1.46 -7.24
C VAL A 124 12.31 0.77 -6.67
N PRO A 125 12.19 0.09 -5.52
CA PRO A 125 13.31 -0.71 -5.01
C PRO A 125 13.68 -1.82 -5.98
N GLU A 126 14.89 -2.35 -5.84
CA GLU A 126 15.36 -3.46 -6.66
C GLU A 126 14.41 -4.67 -6.54
N GLY A 127 14.10 -5.28 -7.65
CA GLY A 127 13.21 -6.45 -7.72
C GLY A 127 11.73 -6.11 -7.80
N PHE A 128 11.38 -4.83 -7.74
CA PHE A 128 9.99 -4.39 -7.84
C PHE A 128 9.62 -4.03 -9.27
N LYS A 129 8.34 -4.20 -9.59
CA LYS A 129 7.76 -3.86 -10.89
C LYS A 129 6.70 -2.78 -10.70
N VAL A 130 6.69 -1.79 -11.58
CA VAL A 130 5.62 -0.79 -11.62
C VAL A 130 4.39 -1.43 -12.24
N ILE A 131 3.25 -1.35 -11.54
CA ILE A 131 1.99 -1.92 -12.00
C ILE A 131 0.86 -0.90 -12.10
N GLY A 132 1.15 0.37 -11.96
CA GLY A 132 0.15 1.41 -12.12
C GLY A 132 0.74 2.80 -12.20
N HIS A 133 0.05 3.68 -12.95
CA HIS A 133 0.43 5.08 -13.08
C HIS A 133 -0.80 5.96 -13.31
N THR A 134 -0.66 7.26 -13.04
CA THR A 134 -1.65 8.28 -13.40
C THR A 134 -0.96 9.32 -14.28
N ALA A 135 -1.72 10.29 -14.77
CA ALA A 135 -1.16 11.35 -15.59
C ALA A 135 -0.08 12.16 -14.86
N LYS A 136 -0.22 12.32 -13.55
CA LYS A 136 0.71 13.10 -12.71
C LYS A 136 1.65 12.25 -11.87
N CYS A 137 1.39 10.95 -11.76
CA CYS A 137 2.14 10.04 -10.90
C CYS A 137 2.62 8.84 -11.72
N PRO A 138 3.89 8.84 -12.15
CA PRO A 138 4.42 7.74 -12.98
C PRO A 138 4.41 6.38 -12.30
N ILE A 139 4.42 6.36 -10.96
CA ILE A 139 4.40 5.12 -10.18
C ILE A 139 3.32 5.27 -9.11
N CYS A 140 2.10 4.83 -9.42
CA CYS A 140 1.02 4.84 -8.44
C CYS A 140 0.77 3.45 -7.83
N ALA A 141 1.46 2.43 -8.33
CA ALA A 141 1.42 1.09 -7.74
C ALA A 141 2.64 0.30 -8.15
N PHE A 142 3.12 -0.54 -7.25
CA PHE A 142 4.25 -1.44 -7.52
C PHE A 142 4.05 -2.77 -6.82
N GLU A 143 4.81 -3.78 -7.24
CA GLU A 143 4.76 -5.09 -6.61
C GLU A 143 6.11 -5.81 -6.65
N ASN A 144 6.31 -6.67 -5.67
CA ASN A 144 7.34 -7.71 -5.68
C ASN A 144 6.66 -8.99 -5.17
N PRO A 145 6.00 -9.77 -6.07
CA PRO A 145 5.24 -10.95 -5.65
C PRO A 145 6.09 -12.02 -4.97
N GLU A 146 7.34 -12.15 -5.38
CA GLU A 146 8.27 -13.12 -4.78
C GLU A 146 8.45 -12.87 -3.29
N LYS A 147 8.56 -11.60 -2.89
CA LYS A 147 8.67 -11.21 -1.49
C LYS A 147 7.31 -10.89 -0.86
N LYS A 148 6.23 -10.99 -1.63
CA LYS A 148 4.85 -10.70 -1.19
C LYS A 148 4.68 -9.26 -0.71
N LEU A 149 5.33 -8.31 -1.41
CA LEU A 149 5.27 -6.89 -1.09
C LEU A 149 4.55 -6.14 -2.19
N TYR A 150 3.58 -5.29 -1.81
CA TYR A 150 2.72 -4.55 -2.72
C TYR A 150 2.54 -3.12 -2.22
N GLY A 151 2.38 -2.18 -3.14
CA GLY A 151 2.14 -0.78 -2.77
C GLY A 151 1.20 -0.09 -3.73
N VAL A 152 0.32 0.74 -3.19
CA VAL A 152 -0.56 1.62 -3.96
C VAL A 152 -0.50 3.02 -3.37
N GLN A 153 -0.42 4.03 -4.23
CA GLN A 153 -0.39 5.43 -3.81
C GLN A 153 -1.79 5.95 -3.50
N PHE A 154 -2.80 5.40 -4.13
CA PHE A 154 -4.18 5.79 -3.91
C PHE A 154 -4.76 5.11 -2.66
N HIS A 155 -5.91 5.61 -2.23
CA HIS A 155 -6.63 5.08 -1.08
C HIS A 155 -7.75 4.14 -1.53
N PRO A 156 -7.53 2.80 -1.52
CA PRO A 156 -8.56 1.85 -1.98
C PRO A 156 -9.74 1.73 -1.01
N GLU A 157 -9.55 2.14 0.23
CA GLU A 157 -10.57 2.03 1.28
C GLU A 157 -11.70 3.04 1.16
N VAL A 158 -11.51 4.14 0.39
CA VAL A 158 -12.53 5.18 0.26
C VAL A 158 -13.42 4.94 -0.95
N GLU A 159 -14.69 5.37 -0.85
CA GLU A 159 -15.67 5.18 -1.94
C GLU A 159 -15.26 5.85 -3.25
N LEU A 160 -14.52 6.95 -3.16
CA LEU A 160 -14.04 7.67 -4.34
C LEU A 160 -13.07 6.86 -5.20
N SER A 161 -12.45 5.82 -4.63
CA SER A 161 -11.71 4.81 -5.39
C SER A 161 -12.71 3.74 -5.79
N VAL A 162 -13.26 3.86 -6.99
CA VAL A 162 -14.46 3.11 -7.44
C VAL A 162 -14.32 1.60 -7.29
N GLU A 163 -13.15 1.04 -7.60
CA GLU A 163 -12.92 -0.40 -7.51
C GLU A 163 -11.94 -0.75 -6.37
N GLY A 164 -11.78 0.18 -5.41
CA GLY A 164 -10.84 -0.02 -4.30
C GLY A 164 -11.14 -1.25 -3.45
N GLN A 165 -12.41 -1.58 -3.25
CA GLN A 165 -12.78 -2.77 -2.47
C GLN A 165 -12.28 -4.06 -3.13
N LYS A 166 -12.28 -4.13 -4.46
CA LYS A 166 -11.73 -5.29 -5.18
C LYS A 166 -10.23 -5.43 -4.93
N VAL A 167 -9.51 -4.31 -4.89
CA VAL A 167 -8.07 -4.31 -4.59
C VAL A 167 -7.82 -4.87 -3.20
N LEU A 168 -8.57 -4.40 -2.19
CA LEU A 168 -8.45 -4.90 -0.83
C LEU A 168 -8.81 -6.39 -0.74
N GLN A 169 -9.88 -6.80 -1.39
CA GLN A 169 -10.31 -8.20 -1.41
C GLN A 169 -9.27 -9.10 -2.08
N ASN A 170 -8.67 -8.65 -3.18
CA ASN A 170 -7.60 -9.40 -3.83
C ASN A 170 -6.41 -9.60 -2.89
N PHE A 171 -6.05 -8.56 -2.16
CA PHE A 171 -4.97 -8.68 -1.18
C PHE A 171 -5.34 -9.68 -0.09
N LEU A 172 -6.54 -9.57 0.50
CA LEU A 172 -6.97 -10.43 1.59
C LEU A 172 -7.12 -11.89 1.17
N PHE A 173 -7.79 -12.15 0.05
CA PHE A 173 -8.19 -13.52 -0.31
C PHE A 173 -7.23 -14.19 -1.29
N LYS A 174 -6.66 -13.46 -2.24
CA LYS A 174 -5.75 -14.06 -3.23
C LYS A 174 -4.30 -14.06 -2.76
N ILE A 175 -3.86 -13.01 -2.10
CA ILE A 175 -2.46 -12.86 -1.67
C ILE A 175 -2.27 -13.37 -0.26
N CYS A 176 -3.07 -12.92 0.71
CA CYS A 176 -2.98 -13.36 2.11
C CYS A 176 -3.66 -14.70 2.36
N LYS A 177 -4.49 -15.17 1.42
CA LYS A 177 -5.21 -16.46 1.54
C LYS A 177 -6.16 -16.51 2.74
N ALA A 178 -6.83 -15.40 3.07
CA ALA A 178 -7.84 -15.37 4.12
C ALA A 178 -9.01 -16.30 3.78
N ASN A 179 -9.58 -16.91 4.80
CA ASN A 179 -10.74 -17.80 4.64
C ASN A 179 -12.05 -17.04 4.82
#